data_6bfa62c9e66a1a5fbc36cd492f61dd37
#
_entry.id   6bfa62c9e66a1a5fbc36cd492f61dd37
#
_cell.length_a   1.000
_cell.length_b   1.000
_cell.length_c   1.000
_cell.angle_alpha   90.00
_cell.angle_beta   90.00
_cell.angle_gamma   90.00
#
_symmetry.space_group_name_H-M   'P 1'
#
loop_
_entity.id
_entity.type
_entity.pdbx_description
1 polymer ?
#
loop_
_entity_poly.entity_id
_entity_poly.type
_entity_poly.pdbx_seq_one_letter_code
_entity_poly.pdbx_strand_id
1 'polypeptide(L)'
;MNKTALRALLKERRELIAPEAHGLTRPTGRGRRARGLSQQQVDELTCRAVDTYNRLETGRYPNPPADYLRQIGRLFGLNEQEWVMLCRYAGIGDPPGPLNPSSGLEVPGAWQEAVDGIGHMAYITDASWNLLAHNRHFADLYPGGRVPANTMRWMLLDKEARETSLVDWPTVWAPLILPQLRAALAARREDQTLRQIEREVRADPDLGPLWEAGGAHIHPDGDERPLRHALQGPGHVTICAAQPLTAPGARLIIMLFRPGPRKSHPRAPMLRAARTEDTP
;
A
#
# COMPACT_ATOMS: atom_id res chain seq x y z
N MET A 1 18.11 14.37 -7.62
CA MET A 1 17.29 15.50 -7.10
C MET A 1 16.79 16.36 -8.27
N ASN A 2 15.47 16.58 -8.34
CA ASN A 2 14.86 17.50 -9.32
C ASN A 2 14.56 18.85 -8.64
N LYS A 3 15.49 19.78 -8.71
CA LYS A 3 15.44 21.06 -7.99
C LYS A 3 14.23 21.93 -8.38
N THR A 4 13.87 21.96 -9.67
CA THR A 4 12.76 22.76 -10.17
C THR A 4 11.43 22.26 -9.64
N ALA A 5 11.17 20.95 -9.75
CA ALA A 5 9.94 20.34 -9.27
C ALA A 5 9.85 20.37 -7.73
N LEU A 6 10.97 20.14 -7.02
CA LEU A 6 11.03 20.27 -5.56
C LEU A 6 10.64 21.66 -5.10
N ARG A 7 11.24 22.70 -5.72
CA ARG A 7 10.93 24.09 -5.39
C ARG A 7 9.48 24.45 -5.67
N ALA A 8 8.94 24.00 -6.81
CA ALA A 8 7.55 24.29 -7.18
C ALA A 8 6.58 23.69 -6.15
N LEU A 9 6.72 22.40 -5.84
CA LEU A 9 5.89 21.70 -4.86
C LEU A 9 5.95 22.35 -3.47
N LEU A 10 7.16 22.56 -2.95
CA LEU A 10 7.35 23.09 -1.61
C LEU A 10 6.85 24.54 -1.48
N LYS A 11 7.12 25.38 -2.48
CA LYS A 11 6.65 26.77 -2.49
C LYS A 11 5.13 26.85 -2.55
N GLU A 12 4.50 26.11 -3.47
CA GLU A 12 3.05 26.07 -3.63
C GLU A 12 2.38 25.68 -2.32
N ARG A 13 2.81 24.58 -1.70
CA ARG A 13 2.22 24.10 -0.46
C ARG A 13 2.43 25.02 0.73
N ARG A 14 3.60 25.60 0.87
CA ARG A 14 3.91 26.60 1.90
C ARG A 14 3.02 27.85 1.78
N GLU A 15 2.75 28.29 0.56
CA GLU A 15 1.92 29.47 0.30
C GLU A 15 0.43 29.28 0.64
N LEU A 16 -0.03 28.03 0.75
CA LEU A 16 -1.41 27.72 1.13
C LEU A 16 -1.67 27.74 2.64
N ILE A 17 -0.64 27.73 3.47
CA ILE A 17 -0.77 27.61 4.92
C ILE A 17 -0.78 29.01 5.57
N ALA A 18 -1.88 29.33 6.25
CA ALA A 18 -1.98 30.57 6.99
C ALA A 18 -1.10 30.50 8.27
N PRO A 19 -0.19 31.45 8.51
CA PRO A 19 0.62 31.49 9.73
C PRO A 19 -0.20 31.44 11.01
N GLU A 20 -1.36 32.08 10.98
CA GLU A 20 -2.30 32.18 12.09
C GLU A 20 -2.82 30.79 12.55
N ALA A 21 -2.92 29.82 11.65
CA ALA A 21 -3.32 28.44 11.99
C ALA A 21 -2.29 27.73 12.87
N HIS A 22 -1.07 28.25 12.93
CA HIS A 22 0.04 27.74 13.76
C HIS A 22 0.42 28.69 14.91
N GLY A 23 -0.44 29.69 15.24
CA GLY A 23 -0.16 30.67 16.28
C GLY A 23 0.92 31.69 15.93
N LEU A 24 1.26 31.82 14.64
CA LEU A 24 2.27 32.76 14.16
C LEU A 24 1.64 34.00 13.54
N THR A 25 2.36 35.11 13.60
CA THR A 25 1.95 36.38 12.97
C THR A 25 2.57 36.51 11.59
N ARG A 26 1.87 37.19 10.68
CA ARG A 26 2.45 37.52 9.37
C ARG A 26 3.56 38.55 9.52
N PRO A 27 4.70 38.37 8.83
CA PRO A 27 5.76 39.39 8.83
C PRO A 27 5.24 40.71 8.31
N THR A 28 5.44 41.79 9.09
CA THR A 28 4.95 43.15 8.78
C THR A 28 5.94 44.01 7.96
N GLY A 29 7.04 43.43 7.48
CA GLY A 29 8.09 44.19 6.74
C GLY A 29 7.65 44.72 5.38
N ARG A 30 8.27 45.83 4.95
CA ARG A 30 8.15 46.38 3.59
C ARG A 30 8.68 45.39 2.55
N GLY A 31 7.81 44.62 1.97
CA GLY A 31 8.08 43.62 0.94
C GLY A 31 6.80 42.91 0.58
N ARG A 32 6.75 42.19 -0.55
CA ARG A 32 5.61 41.39 -0.98
C ARG A 32 5.04 40.63 0.22
N ARG A 33 3.76 40.91 0.56
CA ARG A 33 3.03 40.11 1.55
C ARG A 33 3.15 38.65 1.14
N ALA A 34 3.97 37.91 1.87
CA ALA A 34 4.14 36.46 1.63
C ALA A 34 2.76 35.81 1.74
N ARG A 35 2.33 35.14 0.69
CA ARG A 35 1.16 34.25 0.77
C ARG A 35 1.59 33.06 1.59
N GLY A 36 0.93 32.80 2.74
CA GLY A 36 1.23 31.68 3.60
C GLY A 36 2.48 31.85 4.49
N LEU A 37 3.04 30.72 4.95
CA LEU A 37 4.20 30.69 5.82
C LEU A 37 5.45 31.29 5.14
N SER A 38 6.27 32.02 5.90
CA SER A 38 7.63 32.36 5.48
C SER A 38 8.57 31.15 5.63
N GLN A 39 9.70 31.15 4.92
CA GLN A 39 10.71 30.09 5.07
C GLN A 39 11.24 29.99 6.49
N GLN A 40 11.44 31.12 7.18
CA GLN A 40 11.88 31.17 8.56
C GLN A 40 10.85 30.59 9.53
N GLN A 41 9.55 30.83 9.28
CA GLN A 41 8.48 30.22 10.08
C GLN A 41 8.42 28.69 9.90
N VAL A 42 8.75 28.17 8.73
CA VAL A 42 8.88 26.73 8.52
C VAL A 42 10.05 26.16 9.33
N ASP A 43 11.19 26.84 9.36
CA ASP A 43 12.34 26.43 10.22
C ASP A 43 11.94 26.40 11.71
N GLU A 44 11.20 27.41 12.18
CA GLU A 44 10.68 27.50 13.54
C GLU A 44 9.74 26.32 13.86
N LEU A 45 8.72 26.11 13.03
CA LEU A 45 7.71 25.03 13.22
C LEU A 45 8.31 23.62 13.14
N THR A 46 9.40 23.46 12.42
CA THR A 46 10.11 22.18 12.31
C THR A 46 11.30 22.04 13.28
N CYS A 47 11.49 23.02 14.18
CA CYS A 47 12.61 23.09 15.12
C CYS A 47 13.97 22.91 14.46
N ARG A 48 14.20 23.62 13.33
CA ARG A 48 15.46 23.58 12.56
C ARG A 48 16.18 24.90 12.63
N ALA A 49 17.46 24.86 12.36
CA ALA A 49 18.27 26.08 12.25
C ALA A 49 17.78 26.95 11.07
N VAL A 50 17.93 28.27 11.25
CA VAL A 50 17.58 29.25 10.20
C VAL A 50 18.26 28.89 8.88
N ASP A 51 17.56 29.09 7.77
CA ASP A 51 17.97 28.77 6.40
C ASP A 51 17.95 27.28 6.03
N THR A 52 17.57 26.37 6.95
CA THR A 52 17.47 24.93 6.64
C THR A 52 16.42 24.66 5.59
N TYR A 53 15.23 25.23 5.76
CA TYR A 53 14.13 25.05 4.82
C TYR A 53 14.42 25.74 3.46
N ASN A 54 15.01 26.94 3.46
CA ASN A 54 15.41 27.60 2.23
C ASN A 54 16.41 26.74 1.42
N ARG A 55 17.34 26.09 2.09
CA ARG A 55 18.27 25.14 1.43
C ARG A 55 17.52 23.94 0.83
N LEU A 56 16.50 23.42 1.52
CA LEU A 56 15.65 22.36 1.00
C LEU A 56 14.84 22.86 -0.21
N GLU A 57 14.07 23.94 -0.07
CA GLU A 57 13.21 24.50 -1.12
C GLU A 57 14.00 24.87 -2.40
N THR A 58 15.24 25.34 -2.25
CA THR A 58 16.11 25.68 -3.38
C THR A 58 16.96 24.51 -3.90
N GLY A 59 16.83 23.31 -3.32
CA GLY A 59 17.60 22.14 -3.71
C GLY A 59 19.11 22.26 -3.42
N ARG A 60 19.48 23.03 -2.38
CA ARG A 60 20.85 23.16 -1.86
C ARG A 60 21.11 22.32 -0.62
N TYR A 61 20.11 21.51 -0.21
CA TYR A 61 20.28 20.54 0.89
C TYR A 61 20.51 19.16 0.28
N PRO A 62 21.76 18.68 0.18
CA PRO A 62 22.02 17.34 -0.34
C PRO A 62 21.55 16.30 0.69
N ASN A 63 20.89 15.24 0.18
CA ASN A 63 20.42 14.10 0.97
C ASN A 63 19.67 14.51 2.26
N PRO A 64 18.54 15.25 2.16
CA PRO A 64 17.78 15.63 3.33
C PRO A 64 17.27 14.36 4.04
N PRO A 65 17.33 14.30 5.38
CA PRO A 65 16.84 13.16 6.15
C PRO A 65 15.35 12.92 5.89
N ALA A 66 14.95 11.64 5.79
CA ALA A 66 13.57 11.26 5.52
C ALA A 66 12.59 11.71 6.63
N ASP A 67 13.04 11.76 7.89
CA ASP A 67 12.26 12.28 9.02
C ASP A 67 11.96 13.78 8.87
N TYR A 68 12.94 14.56 8.39
CA TYR A 68 12.74 15.99 8.12
C TYR A 68 11.75 16.20 6.96
N LEU A 69 11.91 15.47 5.86
CA LEU A 69 10.94 15.53 4.77
C LEU A 69 9.53 15.12 5.23
N ARG A 70 9.42 14.16 6.14
CA ARG A 70 8.14 13.76 6.73
C ARG A 70 7.54 14.86 7.61
N GLN A 71 8.33 15.58 8.38
CA GLN A 71 7.88 16.75 9.14
C GLN A 71 7.33 17.83 8.19
N ILE A 72 8.04 18.16 7.12
CA ILE A 72 7.60 19.09 6.08
C ILE A 72 6.31 18.59 5.42
N GLY A 73 6.25 17.31 5.04
CA GLY A 73 5.05 16.73 4.43
C GLY A 73 3.81 16.84 5.31
N ARG A 74 3.95 16.58 6.61
CA ARG A 74 2.87 16.72 7.59
C ARG A 74 2.48 18.19 7.82
N LEU A 75 3.46 19.06 7.98
CA LEU A 75 3.22 20.51 8.15
C LEU A 75 2.45 21.10 6.95
N PHE A 76 2.77 20.65 5.74
CA PHE A 76 2.15 21.12 4.51
C PHE A 76 0.87 20.38 4.12
N GLY A 77 0.44 19.39 4.91
CA GLY A 77 -0.77 18.62 4.64
C GLY A 77 -0.69 17.85 3.33
N LEU A 78 0.49 17.33 2.97
CA LEU A 78 0.65 16.55 1.75
C LEU A 78 -0.16 15.25 1.83
N ASN A 79 -0.75 14.86 0.70
CA ASN A 79 -1.29 13.52 0.55
C ASN A 79 -0.16 12.50 0.24
N GLU A 80 -0.49 11.21 0.21
CA GLU A 80 0.50 10.15 0.02
C GLU A 80 1.20 10.22 -1.34
N GLN A 81 0.53 10.65 -2.40
CA GLN A 81 1.14 10.82 -3.72
C GLN A 81 2.15 11.98 -3.71
N GLU A 82 1.78 13.09 -3.11
CA GLU A 82 2.66 14.25 -2.95
C GLU A 82 3.86 13.93 -2.05
N TRP A 83 3.66 13.07 -1.04
CA TRP A 83 4.74 12.55 -0.22
C TRP A 83 5.75 11.75 -1.05
N VAL A 84 5.27 10.85 -1.90
CA VAL A 84 6.12 10.12 -2.85
C VAL A 84 6.87 11.09 -3.77
N MET A 85 6.16 12.09 -4.32
CA MET A 85 6.78 13.10 -5.18
C MET A 85 7.85 13.92 -4.44
N LEU A 86 7.57 14.34 -3.21
CA LEU A 86 8.55 15.08 -2.37
C LEU A 86 9.83 14.27 -2.19
N CYS A 87 9.73 12.99 -1.81
CA CYS A 87 10.88 12.11 -1.62
C CYS A 87 11.68 11.91 -2.91
N ARG A 88 11.00 11.66 -4.03
CA ARG A 88 11.66 11.49 -5.34
C ARG A 88 12.33 12.77 -5.82
N TYR A 89 11.68 13.93 -5.67
CA TYR A 89 12.26 15.23 -6.06
C TYR A 89 13.44 15.62 -5.17
N ALA A 90 13.38 15.31 -3.88
CA ALA A 90 14.49 15.50 -2.95
C ALA A 90 15.68 14.55 -3.20
N GLY A 91 15.51 13.50 -4.01
CA GLY A 91 16.56 12.58 -4.40
C GLY A 91 16.80 11.42 -3.43
N ILE A 92 15.88 11.17 -2.50
CA ILE A 92 15.98 10.02 -1.57
C ILE A 92 15.29 8.75 -2.10
N GLY A 93 14.69 8.80 -3.30
CA GLY A 93 13.94 7.67 -3.87
C GLY A 93 12.51 7.58 -3.36
N ASP A 94 12.00 6.36 -3.26
CA ASP A 94 10.67 6.12 -2.69
C ASP A 94 10.69 6.29 -1.16
N PRO A 95 9.58 6.77 -0.57
CA PRO A 95 9.52 6.99 0.87
C PRO A 95 9.66 5.68 1.66
N PRO A 96 10.30 5.72 2.84
CA PRO A 96 10.49 4.54 3.68
C PRO A 96 9.21 4.02 4.33
N GLY A 97 8.07 4.66 4.08
CA GLY A 97 6.75 4.31 4.58
C GLY A 97 5.74 5.43 4.34
N PRO A 98 4.47 5.21 4.65
CA PRO A 98 3.41 6.21 4.44
C PRO A 98 3.66 7.48 5.26
N LEU A 99 3.12 8.60 4.79
CA LEU A 99 3.16 9.88 5.51
C LEU A 99 2.27 9.82 6.75
N ASN A 100 1.04 9.32 6.56
CA ASN A 100 0.06 9.13 7.62
C ASN A 100 0.08 7.68 8.12
N PRO A 101 0.12 7.44 9.44
CA PRO A 101 0.02 6.08 9.99
C PRO A 101 -1.28 5.36 9.62
N SER A 102 -2.39 6.09 9.44
CA SER A 102 -3.69 5.57 9.00
C SER A 102 -3.78 5.32 7.50
N SER A 103 -2.80 5.76 6.72
CA SER A 103 -2.81 5.53 5.27
C SER A 103 -2.83 4.05 4.94
N GLY A 104 -3.68 3.68 4.00
CA GLY A 104 -3.90 2.28 3.61
C GLY A 104 -4.80 1.49 4.56
N LEU A 105 -5.40 2.11 5.59
CA LEU A 105 -6.43 1.49 6.43
C LEU A 105 -7.85 1.74 5.92
N GLU A 106 -8.02 2.63 4.97
CA GLU A 106 -9.29 2.98 4.34
C GLU A 106 -9.10 3.34 2.87
N VAL A 107 -10.18 3.24 2.10
CA VAL A 107 -10.25 3.67 0.69
C VAL A 107 -11.54 4.46 0.47
N PRO A 108 -11.59 5.38 -0.52
CA PRO A 108 -12.83 6.07 -0.89
C PRO A 108 -13.96 5.09 -1.20
N GLY A 109 -15.20 5.43 -0.79
CA GLY A 109 -16.38 4.56 -0.96
C GLY A 109 -16.70 4.18 -2.41
N ALA A 110 -16.29 4.99 -3.40
CA ALA A 110 -16.41 4.68 -4.83
C ALA A 110 -15.68 3.37 -5.23
N TRP A 111 -14.76 2.87 -4.43
CA TRP A 111 -14.12 1.59 -4.67
C TRP A 111 -15.07 0.39 -4.56
N GLN A 112 -16.16 0.49 -3.78
CA GLN A 112 -17.18 -0.58 -3.76
C GLN A 112 -17.84 -0.72 -5.13
N GLU A 113 -18.26 0.40 -5.74
CA GLU A 113 -18.87 0.40 -7.08
C GLU A 113 -17.88 -0.12 -8.15
N ALA A 114 -16.62 0.28 -8.07
CA ALA A 114 -15.58 -0.21 -8.97
C ALA A 114 -15.37 -1.73 -8.85
N VAL A 115 -15.36 -2.26 -7.63
CA VAL A 115 -15.21 -3.70 -7.35
C VAL A 115 -16.44 -4.46 -7.83
N ASP A 116 -17.66 -3.93 -7.66
CA ASP A 116 -18.91 -4.55 -8.13
C ASP A 116 -18.96 -4.64 -9.66
N GLY A 117 -18.31 -3.72 -10.37
CA GLY A 117 -18.18 -3.73 -11.83
C GLY A 117 -17.21 -4.80 -12.37
N ILE A 118 -16.44 -5.47 -11.53
CA ILE A 118 -15.48 -6.51 -11.95
C ILE A 118 -16.21 -7.87 -12.12
N GLY A 119 -16.17 -8.45 -13.31
CA GLY A 119 -16.80 -9.73 -13.64
C GLY A 119 -16.07 -10.98 -13.10
N HIS A 120 -15.09 -10.83 -12.23
CA HIS A 120 -14.35 -11.88 -11.54
C HIS A 120 -14.43 -11.67 -10.03
N MET A 121 -14.00 -12.65 -9.22
CA MET A 121 -13.85 -12.45 -7.79
C MET A 121 -12.93 -11.28 -7.54
N ALA A 122 -13.40 -10.24 -6.85
CA ALA A 122 -12.62 -9.06 -6.55
C ALA A 122 -12.91 -8.55 -5.14
N TYR A 123 -11.85 -8.07 -4.48
CA TYR A 123 -11.95 -7.49 -3.15
C TYR A 123 -10.83 -6.48 -2.89
N ILE A 124 -11.06 -5.62 -1.91
CA ILE A 124 -10.05 -4.69 -1.42
C ILE A 124 -9.81 -4.98 0.06
N THR A 125 -8.55 -5.03 0.45
CA THR A 125 -8.14 -5.05 1.85
C THR A 125 -7.40 -3.78 2.21
N ASP A 126 -7.40 -3.48 3.49
CA ASP A 126 -6.46 -2.52 4.07
C ASP A 126 -5.04 -3.10 4.12
N ALA A 127 -4.11 -2.31 4.66
CA ALA A 127 -2.71 -2.70 4.83
C ALA A 127 -2.50 -3.87 5.80
N SER A 128 -3.50 -4.18 6.62
CA SER A 128 -3.51 -5.26 7.63
C SER A 128 -4.38 -6.45 7.22
N TRP A 129 -4.79 -6.49 5.95
CA TRP A 129 -5.67 -7.50 5.33
C TRP A 129 -7.11 -7.52 5.86
N ASN A 130 -7.57 -6.50 6.60
CA ASN A 130 -8.98 -6.36 6.87
C ASN A 130 -9.72 -6.05 5.56
N LEU A 131 -10.85 -6.72 5.36
CA LEU A 131 -11.65 -6.56 4.17
C LEU A 131 -12.39 -5.22 4.20
N LEU A 132 -12.18 -4.39 3.17
CA LEU A 132 -12.82 -3.09 3.01
C LEU A 132 -13.99 -3.11 2.02
N ALA A 133 -13.84 -3.86 0.93
CA ALA A 133 -14.85 -4.00 -0.12
C ALA A 133 -14.71 -5.36 -0.80
N HIS A 134 -15.82 -5.90 -1.30
CA HIS A 134 -15.82 -7.11 -2.12
C HIS A 134 -17.05 -7.16 -3.01
N ASN A 135 -16.96 -7.89 -4.13
CA ASN A 135 -18.11 -8.14 -4.97
C ASN A 135 -18.80 -9.49 -4.65
N ARG A 136 -19.94 -9.72 -5.30
CA ARG A 136 -20.71 -10.97 -5.16
C ARG A 136 -19.88 -12.20 -5.55
N HIS A 137 -19.08 -12.12 -6.61
CA HIS A 137 -18.28 -13.26 -7.06
C HIS A 137 -17.27 -13.70 -6.00
N PHE A 138 -16.71 -12.74 -5.24
CA PHE A 138 -15.83 -13.07 -4.11
C PHE A 138 -16.62 -13.68 -2.94
N ALA A 139 -17.82 -13.19 -2.65
CA ALA A 139 -18.67 -13.77 -1.60
C ALA A 139 -19.08 -15.22 -1.93
N ASP A 140 -19.30 -15.53 -3.18
CA ASP A 140 -19.68 -16.87 -3.68
C ASP A 140 -18.54 -17.91 -3.50
N LEU A 141 -17.32 -17.48 -3.23
CA LEU A 141 -16.19 -18.36 -2.87
C LEU A 141 -16.42 -19.10 -1.55
N TYR A 142 -17.17 -18.49 -0.63
CA TYR A 142 -17.31 -18.95 0.74
C TYR A 142 -18.62 -19.72 0.97
N PRO A 143 -18.62 -20.80 1.75
CA PRO A 143 -19.84 -21.49 2.10
C PRO A 143 -20.88 -20.56 2.75
N GLY A 144 -22.07 -20.53 2.19
CA GLY A 144 -23.16 -19.67 2.66
C GLY A 144 -22.88 -18.16 2.57
N GLY A 145 -21.92 -17.76 1.73
CA GLY A 145 -21.56 -16.34 1.52
C GLY A 145 -20.91 -15.65 2.72
N ARG A 146 -20.38 -16.42 3.68
CA ARG A 146 -19.76 -15.88 4.90
C ARG A 146 -18.33 -15.43 4.64
N VAL A 147 -18.18 -14.22 4.17
CA VAL A 147 -16.91 -13.61 3.84
C VAL A 147 -16.10 -13.28 5.12
N PRO A 148 -14.80 -13.61 5.19
CA PRO A 148 -13.98 -13.34 6.36
C PRO A 148 -13.71 -11.83 6.51
N ALA A 149 -13.71 -11.33 7.76
CA ALA A 149 -13.38 -9.95 8.04
C ALA A 149 -11.90 -9.59 7.75
N ASN A 150 -11.01 -10.59 7.81
CA ASN A 150 -9.59 -10.44 7.53
C ASN A 150 -9.08 -11.62 6.70
N THR A 151 -8.61 -11.35 5.50
CA THR A 151 -8.21 -12.39 4.54
C THR A 151 -6.90 -13.08 4.91
N MET A 152 -5.97 -12.42 5.61
CA MET A 152 -4.75 -13.04 6.12
C MET A 152 -5.04 -14.08 7.19
N ARG A 153 -5.93 -13.74 8.14
CA ARG A 153 -6.40 -14.70 9.16
C ARG A 153 -7.08 -15.90 8.54
N TRP A 154 -7.95 -15.66 7.56
CA TRP A 154 -8.64 -16.75 6.85
C TRP A 154 -7.64 -17.67 6.16
N MET A 155 -6.67 -17.13 5.43
CA MET A 155 -5.69 -17.96 4.73
C MET A 155 -4.75 -18.73 5.65
N LEU A 156 -4.41 -18.19 6.83
CA LEU A 156 -3.42 -18.81 7.73
C LEU A 156 -4.05 -19.57 8.90
N LEU A 157 -5.14 -19.07 9.48
CA LEU A 157 -5.63 -19.53 10.80
C LEU A 157 -7.00 -20.20 10.74
N ASP A 158 -7.74 -20.06 9.63
CA ASP A 158 -9.05 -20.70 9.49
C ASP A 158 -8.88 -22.16 9.10
N LYS A 159 -9.43 -23.05 9.92
CA LYS A 159 -9.30 -24.50 9.73
C LYS A 159 -10.00 -24.98 8.46
N GLU A 160 -11.22 -24.49 8.19
CA GLU A 160 -11.99 -24.87 7.01
C GLU A 160 -11.27 -24.38 5.72
N ALA A 161 -10.69 -23.20 5.76
CA ALA A 161 -9.88 -22.68 4.66
C ALA A 161 -8.70 -23.61 4.34
N ARG A 162 -7.93 -24.02 5.36
CA ARG A 162 -6.75 -24.88 5.20
C ARG A 162 -7.07 -26.28 4.71
N GLU A 163 -8.15 -26.88 5.22
CA GLU A 163 -8.51 -28.28 4.95
C GLU A 163 -9.34 -28.44 3.68
N THR A 164 -10.09 -27.40 3.30
CA THR A 164 -11.09 -27.52 2.23
C THR A 164 -10.85 -26.56 1.06
N SER A 165 -10.70 -25.27 1.34
CA SER A 165 -10.71 -24.24 0.29
C SER A 165 -9.35 -24.05 -0.37
N LEU A 166 -8.28 -23.99 0.43
CA LEU A 166 -6.90 -23.75 0.00
C LEU A 166 -6.18 -25.08 -0.26
N VAL A 167 -6.44 -25.65 -1.43
CA VAL A 167 -5.89 -26.97 -1.82
C VAL A 167 -4.35 -26.94 -1.75
N ASP A 168 -3.76 -28.03 -1.23
CA ASP A 168 -2.32 -28.13 -0.99
C ASP A 168 -1.76 -27.03 -0.08
N TRP A 169 -2.55 -26.62 0.92
CA TRP A 169 -2.28 -25.47 1.78
C TRP A 169 -0.84 -25.41 2.33
N PRO A 170 -0.27 -26.48 2.95
CA PRO A 170 1.04 -26.40 3.60
C PRO A 170 2.20 -26.22 2.62
N THR A 171 2.02 -26.66 1.36
CA THR A 171 3.08 -26.65 0.34
C THR A 171 2.91 -25.56 -0.70
N VAL A 172 1.68 -25.05 -0.93
CA VAL A 172 1.40 -24.05 -1.94
C VAL A 172 1.03 -22.70 -1.34
N TRP A 173 0.12 -22.64 -0.37
CA TRP A 173 -0.40 -21.38 0.15
C TRP A 173 0.44 -20.80 1.29
N ALA A 174 0.71 -21.59 2.34
CA ALA A 174 1.42 -21.10 3.52
C ALA A 174 2.82 -20.52 3.18
N PRO A 175 3.66 -21.17 2.33
CA PRO A 175 4.98 -20.62 1.98
C PRO A 175 4.94 -19.29 1.23
N LEU A 176 3.83 -18.96 0.58
CA LEU A 176 3.66 -17.71 -0.16
C LEU A 176 3.03 -16.61 0.70
N ILE A 177 2.26 -16.97 1.72
CA ILE A 177 1.53 -16.01 2.56
C ILE A 177 2.37 -15.58 3.77
N LEU A 178 3.10 -16.48 4.42
CA LEU A 178 3.92 -16.16 5.59
C LEU A 178 4.96 -15.06 5.33
N PRO A 179 5.68 -15.03 4.20
CA PRO A 179 6.59 -13.92 3.89
C PRO A 179 5.88 -12.57 3.74
N GLN A 180 4.64 -12.55 3.26
CA GLN A 180 3.86 -11.32 3.14
C GLN A 180 3.50 -10.76 4.52
N LEU A 181 3.12 -11.63 5.47
CA LEU A 181 2.89 -11.22 6.86
C LEU A 181 4.16 -10.64 7.50
N ARG A 182 5.34 -11.28 7.29
CA ARG A 182 6.62 -10.76 7.78
C ARG A 182 6.96 -9.38 7.20
N ALA A 183 6.77 -9.21 5.91
CA ALA A 183 7.03 -7.93 5.23
C ALA A 183 6.11 -6.82 5.77
N ALA A 184 4.83 -7.14 6.00
CA ALA A 184 3.89 -6.19 6.57
C ALA A 184 4.24 -5.80 8.01
N LEU A 185 4.63 -6.76 8.86
CA LEU A 185 5.10 -6.51 10.22
C LEU A 185 6.36 -5.63 10.25
N ALA A 186 7.28 -5.86 9.32
CA ALA A 186 8.47 -5.02 9.19
C ALA A 186 8.14 -3.56 8.82
N ALA A 187 7.14 -3.37 7.95
CA ALA A 187 6.69 -2.05 7.51
C ALA A 187 5.80 -1.34 8.54
N ARG A 188 5.03 -2.09 9.34
CA ARG A 188 4.02 -1.58 10.30
C ARG A 188 4.20 -2.22 11.67
N ARG A 189 5.31 -1.90 12.32
CA ARG A 189 5.71 -2.54 13.61
C ARG A 189 4.71 -2.38 14.73
N GLU A 190 3.93 -1.30 14.74
CA GLU A 190 2.94 -0.98 15.78
C GLU A 190 1.52 -1.45 15.45
N ASP A 191 1.31 -2.12 14.30
CA ASP A 191 0.00 -2.61 13.90
C ASP A 191 -0.45 -3.78 14.79
N GLN A 192 -1.48 -3.55 15.57
CA GLN A 192 -1.98 -4.53 16.56
C GLN A 192 -2.62 -5.75 15.88
N THR A 193 -3.29 -5.56 14.74
CA THR A 193 -3.90 -6.64 13.97
C THR A 193 -2.84 -7.61 13.46
N LEU A 194 -1.79 -7.09 12.83
CA LEU A 194 -0.68 -7.89 12.32
C LEU A 194 0.08 -8.60 13.45
N ARG A 195 0.34 -7.93 14.57
CA ARG A 195 0.97 -8.53 15.75
C ARG A 195 0.12 -9.63 16.38
N GLN A 196 -1.21 -9.47 16.36
CA GLN A 196 -2.11 -10.51 16.85
C GLN A 196 -2.05 -11.74 15.95
N ILE A 197 -2.10 -11.55 14.63
CA ILE A 197 -1.97 -12.64 13.65
C ILE A 197 -0.61 -13.32 13.81
N GLU A 198 0.48 -12.60 13.98
CA GLU A 198 1.81 -13.17 14.22
C GLU A 198 1.83 -14.06 15.46
N ARG A 199 1.28 -13.60 16.60
CA ARG A 199 1.24 -14.41 17.84
C ARG A 199 0.48 -15.72 17.64
N GLU A 200 -0.65 -15.66 16.95
CA GLU A 200 -1.46 -16.84 16.67
C GLU A 200 -0.76 -17.80 15.70
N VAL A 201 -0.09 -17.28 14.67
CA VAL A 201 0.73 -18.06 13.73
C VAL A 201 1.88 -18.77 14.46
N ARG A 202 2.57 -18.09 15.36
CA ARG A 202 3.66 -18.69 16.14
C ARG A 202 3.18 -19.76 17.12
N ALA A 203 1.97 -19.61 17.63
CA ALA A 203 1.37 -20.56 18.56
C ALA A 203 0.70 -21.76 17.87
N ASP A 204 0.47 -21.68 16.57
CA ASP A 204 -0.16 -22.75 15.78
C ASP A 204 0.86 -23.88 15.52
N PRO A 205 0.51 -25.16 15.78
CA PRO A 205 1.44 -26.29 15.68
C PRO A 205 1.95 -26.55 14.26
N ASP A 206 1.18 -26.19 13.23
CA ASP A 206 1.55 -26.39 11.83
C ASP A 206 2.32 -25.17 11.28
N LEU A 207 1.89 -23.97 11.66
CA LEU A 207 2.49 -22.73 11.17
C LEU A 207 3.75 -22.31 11.91
N GLY A 208 3.85 -22.60 13.22
CA GLY A 208 5.02 -22.23 14.02
C GLY A 208 6.34 -22.69 13.40
N PRO A 209 6.49 -23.99 13.05
CA PRO A 209 7.68 -24.48 12.36
C PRO A 209 7.94 -23.82 11.01
N LEU A 210 6.89 -23.55 10.20
CA LEU A 210 7.01 -22.86 8.91
C LEU A 210 7.40 -21.39 9.10
N TRP A 211 6.93 -20.76 10.16
CA TRP A 211 7.33 -19.41 10.52
C TRP A 211 8.81 -19.35 10.90
N GLU A 212 9.30 -20.24 11.73
CA GLU A 212 10.70 -20.26 12.17
C GLU A 212 11.68 -20.68 11.06
N ALA A 213 11.25 -21.53 10.12
CA ALA A 213 12.06 -21.93 8.96
C ALA A 213 12.44 -20.74 8.06
N GLY A 214 11.73 -19.63 8.19
CA GLY A 214 11.99 -18.44 7.39
C GLY A 214 11.49 -18.58 5.95
N GLY A 215 12.07 -17.79 5.06
CA GLY A 215 11.74 -17.74 3.64
C GLY A 215 11.43 -16.31 3.20
N ALA A 216 12.05 -15.89 2.11
CA ALA A 216 11.78 -14.63 1.43
C ALA A 216 11.29 -14.97 0.04
N HIS A 217 10.01 -15.26 -0.11
CA HIS A 217 9.42 -15.47 -1.42
C HIS A 217 8.56 -14.28 -1.79
N ILE A 218 8.90 -13.64 -2.91
CA ILE A 218 8.06 -12.60 -3.49
C ILE A 218 7.01 -13.30 -4.34
N HIS A 219 5.75 -13.05 -4.03
CA HIS A 219 4.63 -13.54 -4.80
C HIS A 219 4.62 -12.88 -6.18
N PRO A 220 4.87 -13.61 -7.28
CA PRO A 220 4.76 -13.03 -8.60
C PRO A 220 3.29 -12.75 -8.93
N ASP A 221 3.02 -11.58 -9.53
CA ASP A 221 1.72 -11.27 -10.08
C ASP A 221 1.38 -12.28 -11.20
N GLY A 222 0.10 -12.69 -11.27
CA GLY A 222 -0.32 -13.72 -12.22
C GLY A 222 0.00 -15.17 -11.80
N ASP A 223 0.37 -15.40 -10.55
CA ASP A 223 0.59 -16.75 -10.03
C ASP A 223 -0.71 -17.55 -9.97
N GLU A 224 -0.64 -18.84 -10.35
CA GLU A 224 -1.80 -19.73 -10.41
C GLU A 224 -1.73 -20.76 -9.28
N ARG A 225 -2.82 -20.84 -8.49
CA ARG A 225 -2.91 -21.72 -7.33
C ARG A 225 -4.16 -22.59 -7.34
N PRO A 226 -4.09 -23.82 -6.81
CA PRO A 226 -5.26 -24.66 -6.64
C PRO A 226 -6.17 -24.08 -5.55
N LEU A 227 -7.46 -24.03 -5.86
CA LEU A 227 -8.50 -23.49 -4.97
C LEU A 227 -9.79 -24.28 -5.14
N ARG A 228 -10.51 -24.52 -4.07
CA ARG A 228 -11.87 -25.06 -4.10
C ARG A 228 -12.86 -23.93 -3.86
N HIS A 229 -13.63 -23.62 -4.87
CA HIS A 229 -14.72 -22.64 -4.80
C HIS A 229 -15.98 -23.32 -4.25
N ALA A 230 -16.69 -22.68 -3.31
CA ALA A 230 -17.86 -23.28 -2.65
C ALA A 230 -18.95 -23.70 -3.64
N LEU A 231 -19.22 -22.88 -4.66
CA LEU A 231 -20.27 -23.18 -5.65
C LEU A 231 -19.76 -23.90 -6.91
N GLN A 232 -18.51 -23.66 -7.33
CA GLN A 232 -17.97 -24.19 -8.60
C GLN A 232 -17.07 -25.42 -8.41
N GLY A 233 -16.79 -25.80 -7.16
CA GLY A 233 -15.94 -26.95 -6.85
C GLY A 233 -14.44 -26.68 -7.03
N PRO A 234 -13.62 -27.75 -7.20
CA PRO A 234 -12.17 -27.61 -7.33
C PRO A 234 -11.78 -26.96 -8.64
N GLY A 235 -10.72 -26.16 -8.59
CA GLY A 235 -10.19 -25.45 -9.75
C GLY A 235 -8.88 -24.74 -9.41
N HIS A 236 -8.56 -23.73 -10.20
CA HIS A 236 -7.34 -22.92 -10.05
C HIS A 236 -7.71 -21.43 -10.10
N VAL A 237 -6.96 -20.64 -9.37
CA VAL A 237 -7.11 -19.19 -9.34
C VAL A 237 -5.81 -18.52 -9.77
N THR A 238 -5.90 -17.62 -10.73
CA THR A 238 -4.83 -16.67 -11.06
C THR A 238 -5.09 -15.37 -10.31
N ILE A 239 -4.10 -14.87 -9.58
CA ILE A 239 -4.24 -13.70 -8.73
C ILE A 239 -3.53 -12.51 -9.38
N CYS A 240 -4.26 -11.41 -9.56
CA CYS A 240 -3.73 -10.12 -9.98
C CYS A 240 -3.92 -9.12 -8.83
N ALA A 241 -2.88 -8.37 -8.52
CA ALA A 241 -2.91 -7.39 -7.43
C ALA A 241 -2.59 -5.98 -7.94
N ALA A 242 -3.27 -4.98 -7.38
CA ALA A 242 -2.98 -3.59 -7.60
C ALA A 242 -3.07 -2.81 -6.29
N GLN A 243 -2.38 -1.69 -6.21
CA GLN A 243 -2.43 -0.82 -5.04
C GLN A 243 -3.13 0.49 -5.40
N PRO A 244 -4.18 0.89 -4.64
CA PRO A 244 -4.75 2.22 -4.78
C PRO A 244 -3.71 3.30 -4.51
N LEU A 245 -3.58 4.27 -5.41
CA LEU A 245 -2.53 5.29 -5.34
C LEU A 245 -2.61 6.17 -4.09
N THR A 246 -3.82 6.44 -3.59
CA THR A 246 -4.07 7.27 -2.42
C THR A 246 -4.03 6.52 -1.09
N ALA A 247 -3.96 5.19 -1.13
CA ALA A 247 -3.99 4.32 0.04
C ALA A 247 -2.84 3.30 0.01
N PRO A 248 -1.59 3.73 0.24
CA PRO A 248 -0.43 2.82 0.22
C PRO A 248 -0.57 1.73 1.27
N GLY A 249 -0.41 0.48 0.81
CA GLY A 249 -0.60 -0.72 1.61
C GLY A 249 -1.98 -1.37 1.47
N ALA A 250 -3.03 -0.63 1.11
CA ALA A 250 -4.29 -1.23 0.66
C ALA A 250 -4.07 -1.98 -0.65
N ARG A 251 -4.84 -3.03 -0.89
CA ARG A 251 -4.69 -3.89 -2.08
C ARG A 251 -6.03 -4.18 -2.71
N LEU A 252 -6.16 -3.90 -4.00
CA LEU A 252 -7.18 -4.48 -4.85
C LEU A 252 -6.66 -5.84 -5.34
N ILE A 253 -7.41 -6.89 -5.09
CA ILE A 253 -7.12 -8.24 -5.55
C ILE A 253 -8.22 -8.68 -6.50
N ILE A 254 -7.82 -9.17 -7.68
CA ILE A 254 -8.71 -9.77 -8.68
C ILE A 254 -8.28 -11.23 -8.84
N MET A 255 -9.22 -12.13 -8.68
CA MET A 255 -9.01 -13.57 -8.70
C MET A 255 -9.75 -14.20 -9.89
N LEU A 256 -8.99 -14.63 -10.87
CA LEU A 256 -9.51 -15.27 -12.09
C LEU A 256 -9.65 -16.78 -11.84
N PHE A 257 -10.82 -17.25 -11.41
CA PHE A 257 -11.06 -18.64 -11.13
C PHE A 257 -11.40 -19.44 -12.41
N ARG A 258 -10.83 -20.64 -12.51
CA ARG A 258 -11.12 -21.62 -13.55
C ARG A 258 -11.43 -22.96 -12.92
N PRO A 259 -12.64 -23.51 -13.08
CA PRO A 259 -13.00 -24.82 -12.54
C PRO A 259 -12.27 -25.95 -13.28
N GLY A 260 -12.04 -27.05 -12.57
CA GLY A 260 -11.42 -28.26 -13.10
C GLY A 260 -9.90 -28.31 -12.98
N PRO A 261 -9.27 -29.36 -13.53
CA PRO A 261 -7.84 -29.60 -13.42
C PRO A 261 -7.02 -28.52 -14.15
N ARG A 262 -5.82 -28.25 -13.64
CA ARG A 262 -4.89 -27.30 -14.26
C ARG A 262 -4.61 -27.75 -15.68
N LYS A 263 -4.99 -26.93 -16.64
CA LYS A 263 -4.56 -27.13 -18.03
C LYS A 263 -3.18 -26.53 -18.18
N SER A 264 -2.26 -27.29 -18.76
CA SER A 264 -0.95 -26.78 -19.15
C SER A 264 -1.14 -25.73 -20.24
N HIS A 265 -1.32 -24.49 -19.84
CA HIS A 265 -1.29 -23.35 -20.77
C HIS A 265 0.10 -22.72 -20.71
N PRO A 266 0.69 -22.32 -21.84
CA PRO A 266 1.85 -21.45 -21.77
C PRO A 266 1.47 -20.20 -20.96
N ARG A 267 2.40 -19.71 -20.14
CA ARG A 267 2.19 -18.45 -19.40
C ARG A 267 1.65 -17.40 -20.37
N ALA A 268 0.59 -16.71 -19.97
CA ALA A 268 0.07 -15.61 -20.77
C ALA A 268 1.22 -14.63 -21.10
N PRO A 269 1.36 -14.22 -22.37
CA PRO A 269 2.43 -13.30 -22.75
C PRO A 269 2.30 -11.99 -21.98
N MET A 270 3.44 -11.38 -21.68
CA MET A 270 3.46 -10.05 -21.08
C MET A 270 2.81 -9.03 -22.02
N LEU A 271 1.83 -8.29 -21.51
CA LEU A 271 1.22 -7.19 -22.26
C LEU A 271 2.24 -6.08 -22.45
N ARG A 272 2.37 -5.61 -23.69
CA ARG A 272 3.26 -4.48 -24.05
C ARG A 272 2.45 -3.45 -24.81
N ALA A 273 2.79 -2.17 -24.62
CA ALA A 273 2.25 -1.13 -25.49
C ALA A 273 2.61 -1.43 -26.96
N ALA A 274 1.67 -1.20 -27.89
CA ALA A 274 1.98 -1.22 -29.30
C ALA A 274 3.10 -0.19 -29.57
N ARG A 275 4.20 -0.63 -30.17
CA ARG A 275 5.17 0.33 -30.72
C ARG A 275 4.49 0.98 -31.92
N THR A 276 4.39 2.30 -31.93
CA THR A 276 4.22 3.04 -33.17
C THR A 276 5.46 2.74 -33.99
N GLU A 277 5.34 1.89 -35.00
CA GLU A 277 6.37 1.79 -36.04
C GLU A 277 6.47 3.17 -36.67
N ASP A 278 7.64 3.78 -36.58
CA ASP A 278 7.96 4.95 -37.37
C ASP A 278 7.72 4.56 -38.83
N THR A 279 6.67 5.13 -39.42
CA THR A 279 6.41 5.01 -40.86
C THR A 279 7.58 5.68 -41.56
N PRO A 280 8.24 5.03 -42.53
CA PRO A 280 9.41 5.54 -43.25
C PRO A 280 9.13 6.85 -44.02
#